data_c997c76ace496ba1e6cd452968aefa42
#
_entry.id   c997c76ace496ba1e6cd452968aefa42
#
_cell.length_a   1.000
_cell.length_b   1.000
_cell.length_c   1.000
_cell.angle_alpha   90.00
_cell.angle_beta   90.00
_cell.angle_gamma   90.00
#
_symmetry.space_group_name_H-M   'P 1'
#
loop_
_entity.id
_entity.type
_entity.pdbx_description
1 polymer ?
#
loop_
_entity_poly.entity_id
_entity_poly.type
_entity_poly.pdbx_seq_one_letter_code
_entity_poly.pdbx_strand_id
1 'polypeptide(L)'
;MNDREIIFVGGIHAVGKGTVCEKLTQKFNFEHLSGSQVLKWNEISDLKNKKVQDFETTQDRLLNNLNKIIEPNKTYLLDGHFTLLNSNGKPEKIDESTFVGIQPKSIILLTCEPKIIFERLKKRDNSTYKLDVLEKMQLMEVEHANYISQKLDIPLFTINDGDTTLVFEYLEKL
;
A
#
# COMPACT_ATOMS: atom_id res chain seq x y z
N MET A 1 -24.10 6.45 -7.82
CA MET A 1 -22.67 6.83 -7.74
C MET A 1 -22.08 6.11 -6.55
N ASN A 2 -20.97 5.43 -6.75
CA ASN A 2 -20.33 4.72 -5.65
C ASN A 2 -19.52 5.75 -4.87
N ASP A 3 -20.06 6.29 -3.77
CA ASP A 3 -19.40 7.30 -2.93
C ASP A 3 -18.33 6.64 -2.03
N ARG A 4 -17.43 5.89 -2.69
CA ARG A 4 -16.28 5.31 -2.00
C ARG A 4 -15.19 6.36 -1.91
N GLU A 5 -14.84 6.73 -0.71
CA GLU A 5 -13.73 7.64 -0.43
C GLU A 5 -12.53 6.81 0.04
N ILE A 6 -11.78 6.23 -0.91
CA ILE A 6 -10.57 5.44 -0.63
C ILE A 6 -9.34 6.23 -1.03
N ILE A 7 -8.40 6.39 -0.11
CA ILE A 7 -7.05 6.88 -0.35
C ILE A 7 -6.12 5.68 -0.25
N PHE A 8 -5.46 5.32 -1.34
CA PHE A 8 -4.52 4.20 -1.33
C PHE A 8 -3.15 4.65 -0.84
N VAL A 9 -2.67 4.05 0.25
CA VAL A 9 -1.37 4.35 0.85
C VAL A 9 -0.39 3.24 0.49
N GLY A 10 0.46 3.51 -0.51
CA GLY A 10 1.42 2.55 -1.05
C GLY A 10 2.83 2.71 -0.50
N GLY A 11 3.64 1.68 -0.74
CA GLY A 11 5.05 1.64 -0.37
C GLY A 11 5.50 0.25 0.02
N ILE A 12 6.78 -0.05 -0.06
CA ILE A 12 7.32 -1.37 0.27
C ILE A 12 7.22 -1.68 1.77
N HIS A 13 7.52 -2.92 2.16
CA HIS A 13 7.52 -3.32 3.57
C HIS A 13 8.46 -2.46 4.41
N ALA A 14 8.08 -2.15 5.64
CA ALA A 14 8.83 -1.34 6.61
C ALA A 14 9.17 0.10 6.19
N VAL A 15 8.58 0.63 5.12
CA VAL A 15 8.75 2.04 4.71
C VAL A 15 8.10 3.04 5.67
N GLY A 16 7.11 2.61 6.47
CA GLY A 16 6.44 3.45 7.48
C GLY A 16 4.97 3.76 7.21
N LYS A 17 4.30 2.99 6.34
CA LYS A 17 2.87 3.19 6.01
C LYS A 17 1.98 3.28 7.25
N GLY A 18 2.08 2.30 8.15
CA GLY A 18 1.26 2.28 9.38
C GLY A 18 1.41 3.55 10.22
N THR A 19 2.63 4.05 10.39
CA THR A 19 2.89 5.29 11.14
C THR A 19 2.26 6.52 10.47
N VAL A 20 2.30 6.59 9.14
CA VAL A 20 1.67 7.68 8.40
C VAL A 20 0.14 7.56 8.48
N CYS A 21 -0.41 6.37 8.29
CA CYS A 21 -1.85 6.14 8.44
C CYS A 21 -2.34 6.51 9.84
N GLU A 22 -1.60 6.16 10.90
CA GLU A 22 -1.94 6.55 12.27
C GLU A 22 -1.98 8.08 12.44
N LYS A 23 -0.97 8.80 11.94
CA LYS A 23 -0.97 10.27 11.97
C LYS A 23 -2.15 10.88 11.21
N LEU A 24 -2.51 10.31 10.07
CA LEU A 24 -3.63 10.79 9.27
C LEU A 24 -4.98 10.51 9.95
N THR A 25 -5.17 9.33 10.55
CA THR A 25 -6.41 9.01 11.28
C THR A 25 -6.58 9.84 12.56
N GLN A 26 -5.48 10.22 13.22
CA GLN A 26 -5.53 11.12 14.38
C GLN A 26 -5.94 12.56 14.02
N LYS A 27 -5.56 13.04 12.84
CA LYS A 27 -5.86 14.40 12.37
C LYS A 27 -7.19 14.50 11.63
N PHE A 28 -7.48 13.50 10.81
CA PHE A 28 -8.69 13.43 10.00
C PHE A 28 -9.52 12.24 10.48
N ASN A 29 -10.82 12.35 10.46
CA ASN A 29 -11.71 11.26 10.90
C ASN A 29 -11.78 10.14 9.85
N PHE A 30 -10.62 9.55 9.49
CA PHE A 30 -10.49 8.48 8.51
C PHE A 30 -10.41 7.12 9.18
N GLU A 31 -10.91 6.09 8.50
CA GLU A 31 -10.74 4.69 8.90
C GLU A 31 -9.49 4.12 8.24
N HIS A 32 -8.67 3.39 9.00
CA HIS A 32 -7.49 2.72 8.45
C HIS A 32 -7.76 1.23 8.22
N LEU A 33 -7.54 0.79 6.98
CA LEU A 33 -7.59 -0.61 6.55
C LEU A 33 -6.23 -1.03 6.04
N SER A 34 -5.65 -2.07 6.62
CA SER A 34 -4.48 -2.72 6.05
C SER A 34 -4.92 -3.77 5.02
N GLY A 35 -4.31 -3.77 3.84
CA GLY A 35 -4.57 -4.79 2.80
C GLY A 35 -4.40 -6.21 3.33
N SER A 36 -3.43 -6.45 4.23
CA SER A 36 -3.24 -7.75 4.87
C SER A 36 -4.37 -8.13 5.82
N GLN A 37 -4.95 -7.18 6.53
CA GLN A 37 -6.13 -7.42 7.38
C GLN A 37 -7.37 -7.70 6.53
N VAL A 38 -7.57 -6.93 5.47
CA VAL A 38 -8.68 -7.15 4.52
C VAL A 38 -8.59 -8.53 3.88
N LEU A 39 -7.40 -8.96 3.50
CA LEU A 39 -7.15 -10.27 2.90
C LEU A 39 -7.16 -11.42 3.90
N LYS A 40 -7.07 -11.16 5.20
CA LYS A 40 -6.75 -12.17 6.21
C LYS A 40 -5.45 -12.91 5.85
N TRP A 41 -4.38 -12.16 5.78
CA TRP A 41 -3.07 -12.57 5.28
C TRP A 41 -2.55 -13.92 5.82
N ASN A 42 -2.88 -14.24 7.07
CA ASN A 42 -2.48 -15.50 7.71
C ASN A 42 -2.98 -16.77 7.00
N GLU A 43 -4.03 -16.64 6.18
CA GLU A 43 -4.62 -17.77 5.48
C GLU A 43 -3.98 -18.03 4.10
N ILE A 44 -3.31 -17.03 3.51
CA ILE A 44 -2.88 -17.05 2.10
C ILE A 44 -1.41 -16.74 1.85
N SER A 45 -0.66 -16.33 2.87
CA SER A 45 0.74 -15.90 2.72
C SER A 45 1.70 -16.65 3.65
N ASP A 46 2.97 -16.70 3.26
CA ASP A 46 4.06 -17.08 4.16
C ASP A 46 4.33 -15.92 5.13
N LEU A 47 4.05 -16.13 6.41
CA LEU A 47 4.17 -15.13 7.46
C LEU A 47 5.59 -14.59 7.64
N LYS A 48 6.62 -15.40 7.38
CA LYS A 48 8.03 -15.00 7.55
C LYS A 48 8.50 -14.07 6.42
N ASN A 49 8.15 -14.40 5.19
CA ASN A 49 8.68 -13.73 4.00
C ASN A 49 7.67 -12.83 3.30
N LYS A 50 6.42 -12.75 3.78
CA LYS A 50 5.35 -11.94 3.17
C LYS A 50 5.20 -12.22 1.67
N LYS A 51 5.29 -13.49 1.27
CA LYS A 51 5.08 -13.95 -0.09
C LYS A 51 3.62 -14.29 -0.31
N VAL A 52 3.08 -13.89 -1.46
CA VAL A 52 1.73 -14.26 -1.88
C VAL A 52 1.79 -15.54 -2.69
N GLN A 53 0.95 -16.52 -2.35
CA GLN A 53 0.95 -17.83 -3.02
C GLN A 53 0.14 -17.84 -4.30
N ASP A 54 -0.95 -17.05 -4.35
CA ASP A 54 -1.85 -16.97 -5.50
C ASP A 54 -2.34 -15.52 -5.67
N PHE A 55 -1.87 -14.85 -6.72
CA PHE A 55 -2.15 -13.44 -6.97
C PHE A 55 -3.59 -13.18 -7.42
N GLU A 56 -4.12 -13.96 -8.34
CA GLU A 56 -5.46 -13.72 -8.88
C GLU A 56 -6.54 -13.93 -7.80
N THR A 57 -6.53 -15.07 -7.15
CA THR A 57 -7.46 -15.36 -6.04
C THR A 57 -7.32 -14.38 -4.89
N THR A 58 -6.09 -13.92 -4.63
CA THR A 58 -5.81 -12.92 -3.58
C THR A 58 -6.42 -11.57 -3.92
N GLN A 59 -6.32 -11.13 -5.16
CA GLN A 59 -6.88 -9.84 -5.60
C GLN A 59 -8.40 -9.84 -5.57
N ASP A 60 -9.04 -10.88 -6.10
CA ASP A 60 -10.50 -11.05 -6.05
C ASP A 60 -11.00 -11.06 -4.60
N ARG A 61 -10.29 -11.74 -3.72
CA ARG A 61 -10.59 -11.79 -2.29
C ARG A 61 -10.49 -10.41 -1.63
N LEU A 62 -9.45 -9.64 -1.97
CA LEU A 62 -9.30 -8.27 -1.49
C LEU A 62 -10.52 -7.43 -1.88
N LEU A 63 -10.89 -7.42 -3.14
CA LEU A 63 -12.01 -6.62 -3.65
C LEU A 63 -13.35 -7.05 -3.03
N ASN A 64 -13.59 -8.35 -2.94
CA ASN A 64 -14.80 -8.90 -2.33
C ASN A 64 -14.92 -8.52 -0.84
N ASN A 65 -13.81 -8.61 -0.08
CA ASN A 65 -13.81 -8.25 1.32
C ASN A 65 -13.93 -6.74 1.51
N LEU A 66 -13.22 -5.95 0.69
CA LEU A 66 -13.28 -4.50 0.72
C LEU A 66 -14.71 -3.99 0.49
N ASN A 67 -15.43 -4.58 -0.48
CA ASN A 67 -16.83 -4.25 -0.76
C ASN A 67 -17.79 -4.51 0.43
N LYS A 68 -17.43 -5.42 1.32
CA LYS A 68 -18.23 -5.74 2.52
C LYS A 68 -17.91 -4.81 3.70
N ILE A 69 -16.70 -4.24 3.72
CA ILE A 69 -16.19 -3.42 4.83
C ILE A 69 -16.52 -1.95 4.64
N ILE A 70 -16.45 -1.45 3.39
CA ILE A 70 -16.63 -0.02 3.11
C ILE A 70 -18.07 0.40 3.27
N GLU A 71 -18.27 1.42 4.08
CA GLU A 71 -19.53 2.11 4.30
C GLU A 71 -19.60 3.44 3.53
N PRO A 72 -20.79 3.88 3.10
CA PRO A 72 -20.95 5.20 2.49
C PRO A 72 -20.58 6.34 3.47
N ASN A 73 -20.13 7.45 2.94
CA ASN A 73 -19.78 8.67 3.69
C ASN A 73 -18.64 8.51 4.71
N LYS A 74 -17.81 7.48 4.55
CA LYS A 74 -16.57 7.32 5.31
C LYS A 74 -15.38 7.33 4.37
N THR A 75 -14.30 8.00 4.79
CA THR A 75 -13.02 7.99 4.09
C THR A 75 -12.11 6.92 4.68
N TYR A 76 -11.55 6.11 3.81
CA TYR A 76 -10.67 4.99 4.17
C TYR A 76 -9.25 5.20 3.66
N LEU A 77 -8.28 5.02 4.52
CA LEU A 77 -6.88 4.84 4.16
C LEU A 77 -6.65 3.33 3.96
N LEU A 78 -6.51 2.90 2.71
CA LEU A 78 -6.18 1.51 2.39
C LEU A 78 -4.67 1.38 2.21
N ASP A 79 -3.98 0.87 3.22
CA ASP A 79 -2.55 0.64 3.16
C ASP A 79 -2.23 -0.69 2.46
N GLY A 80 -1.39 -0.61 1.45
CA GLY A 80 -1.04 -1.75 0.63
C GLY A 80 0.28 -1.60 -0.11
N HIS A 81 0.41 -2.33 -1.19
CA HIS A 81 1.60 -2.37 -2.04
C HIS A 81 1.22 -2.25 -3.50
N PHE A 82 2.12 -1.69 -4.31
CA PHE A 82 2.06 -1.78 -5.77
C PHE A 82 2.89 -2.96 -6.29
N THR A 83 3.78 -3.48 -5.45
CA THR A 83 4.72 -4.55 -5.78
C THR A 83 4.84 -5.53 -4.62
N LEU A 84 4.81 -6.81 -4.89
CA LEU A 84 5.02 -7.88 -3.90
C LEU A 84 6.11 -8.83 -4.37
N LEU A 85 6.68 -9.61 -3.45
CA LEU A 85 7.55 -10.71 -3.82
C LEU A 85 6.70 -11.93 -4.20
N ASN A 86 6.95 -12.50 -5.37
CA ASN A 86 6.36 -13.77 -5.77
C ASN A 86 6.97 -14.95 -4.99
N SER A 87 6.49 -16.17 -5.25
CA SER A 87 6.96 -17.40 -4.59
C SER A 87 8.47 -17.64 -4.74
N ASN A 88 9.09 -17.10 -5.80
CA ASN A 88 10.53 -17.20 -6.05
C ASN A 88 11.34 -16.06 -5.38
N GLY A 89 10.68 -15.19 -4.61
CA GLY A 89 11.31 -14.05 -3.95
C GLY A 89 11.71 -12.92 -4.90
N LYS A 90 11.12 -12.86 -6.11
CA LYS A 90 11.33 -11.78 -7.08
C LYS A 90 10.22 -10.74 -6.97
N PRO A 91 10.55 -9.44 -7.07
CA PRO A 91 9.55 -8.38 -7.16
C PRO A 91 8.64 -8.56 -8.37
N GLU A 92 7.34 -8.37 -8.15
CA GLU A 92 6.30 -8.47 -9.17
C GLU A 92 5.24 -7.40 -8.92
N LYS A 93 4.82 -6.71 -9.99
CA LYS A 93 3.78 -5.67 -9.92
C LYS A 93 2.41 -6.32 -9.70
N ILE A 94 1.61 -5.73 -8.83
CA ILE A 94 0.21 -6.12 -8.66
C ILE A 94 -0.54 -5.73 -9.93
N ASP A 95 -1.42 -6.60 -10.40
CA ASP A 95 -2.21 -6.36 -11.60
C ASP A 95 -3.03 -5.07 -11.49
N GLU A 96 -3.08 -4.30 -12.56
CA GLU A 96 -3.77 -3.01 -12.61
C GLU A 96 -5.27 -3.13 -12.36
N SER A 97 -5.89 -4.27 -12.70
CA SER A 97 -7.30 -4.54 -12.45
C SER A 97 -7.67 -4.46 -10.96
N THR A 98 -6.71 -4.74 -10.07
CA THR A 98 -6.87 -4.57 -8.63
C THR A 98 -7.16 -3.11 -8.28
N PHE A 99 -6.38 -2.19 -8.80
CA PHE A 99 -6.54 -0.75 -8.54
C PHE A 99 -7.79 -0.18 -9.23
N VAL A 100 -8.10 -0.68 -10.43
CA VAL A 100 -9.39 -0.39 -11.10
C VAL A 100 -10.56 -0.84 -10.24
N GLY A 101 -10.47 -2.00 -9.60
CA GLY A 101 -11.51 -2.53 -8.70
C GLY A 101 -11.59 -1.78 -7.35
N ILE A 102 -10.47 -1.35 -6.79
CA ILE A 102 -10.42 -0.52 -5.57
C ILE A 102 -11.03 0.86 -5.83
N GLN A 103 -10.79 1.47 -6.99
CA GLN A 103 -11.22 2.82 -7.36
C GLN A 103 -10.77 3.90 -6.34
N PRO A 104 -9.47 4.01 -6.05
CA PRO A 104 -9.00 5.04 -5.12
C PRO A 104 -9.22 6.44 -5.69
N LYS A 105 -9.47 7.42 -4.81
CA LYS A 105 -9.60 8.85 -5.17
C LYS A 105 -8.24 9.54 -5.27
N SER A 106 -7.26 9.03 -4.55
CA SER A 106 -5.88 9.51 -4.58
C SER A 106 -4.92 8.42 -4.09
N ILE A 107 -3.64 8.62 -4.39
CA ILE A 107 -2.56 7.75 -3.95
C ILE A 107 -1.59 8.56 -3.08
N ILE A 108 -1.22 8.00 -1.93
CA ILE A 108 -0.11 8.45 -1.10
C ILE A 108 0.96 7.39 -1.18
N LEU A 109 2.10 7.70 -1.79
CA LEU A 109 3.22 6.79 -1.94
C LEU A 109 4.33 7.13 -0.94
N LEU A 110 4.73 6.17 -0.12
CA LEU A 110 5.85 6.32 0.79
C LEU A 110 7.12 5.74 0.19
N THR A 111 8.20 6.53 0.29
CA THR A 111 9.56 6.12 -0.07
C THR A 111 10.52 6.42 1.07
N CYS A 112 11.60 5.65 1.16
CA CYS A 112 12.66 5.85 2.14
C CYS A 112 13.94 5.24 1.58
N GLU A 113 15.10 5.66 2.08
CA GLU A 113 16.36 5.05 1.67
C GLU A 113 16.34 3.53 1.90
N PRO A 114 16.66 2.69 0.88
CA PRO A 114 16.57 1.23 0.99
C PRO A 114 17.39 0.63 2.11
N LYS A 115 18.54 1.25 2.46
CA LYS A 115 19.37 0.84 3.61
C LYS A 115 18.63 0.99 4.94
N ILE A 116 17.87 2.08 5.11
CA ILE A 116 17.06 2.32 6.31
C ILE A 116 15.96 1.26 6.42
N ILE A 117 15.31 0.95 5.31
CA ILE A 117 14.29 -0.10 5.24
C ILE A 117 14.90 -1.47 5.59
N PHE A 118 16.07 -1.77 5.05
CA PHE A 118 16.80 -3.01 5.33
C PHE A 118 17.09 -3.17 6.82
N GLU A 119 17.61 -2.12 7.48
CA GLU A 119 17.88 -2.14 8.93
C GLU A 119 16.60 -2.30 9.76
N ARG A 120 15.50 -1.66 9.37
CA ARG A 120 14.20 -1.83 10.03
C ARG A 120 13.69 -3.26 9.92
N LEU A 121 13.78 -3.87 8.75
CA LEU A 121 13.36 -5.26 8.52
C LEU A 121 14.22 -6.24 9.31
N LYS A 122 15.54 -6.03 9.34
CA LYS A 122 16.47 -6.86 10.12
C LYS A 122 16.15 -6.83 11.60
N LYS A 123 15.83 -5.66 12.15
CA LYS A 123 15.48 -5.51 13.57
C LYS A 123 14.12 -6.12 13.91
N ARG A 124 13.12 -5.99 13.02
CA ARG A 124 11.75 -6.40 13.29
C ARG A 124 11.53 -7.89 13.13
N ASP A 125 11.97 -8.44 12.01
CA ASP A 125 11.54 -9.78 11.57
C ASP A 125 12.72 -10.77 11.49
N ASN A 126 13.95 -10.35 11.81
CA ASN A 126 15.18 -11.09 11.53
C ASN A 126 15.21 -11.59 10.07
N SER A 127 14.63 -10.77 9.16
CA SER A 127 14.32 -11.17 7.79
C SER A 127 15.57 -11.23 6.92
N THR A 128 15.54 -12.14 5.95
CA THR A 128 16.62 -12.41 5.00
C THR A 128 16.51 -11.59 3.70
N TYR A 129 15.81 -10.44 3.73
CA TYR A 129 15.75 -9.57 2.56
C TYR A 129 17.16 -9.11 2.15
N LYS A 130 17.44 -9.15 0.85
CA LYS A 130 18.67 -8.57 0.30
C LYS A 130 18.44 -7.11 -0.07
N LEU A 131 19.46 -6.28 0.10
CA LEU A 131 19.38 -4.85 -0.18
C LEU A 131 19.01 -4.58 -1.65
N ASP A 132 19.63 -5.30 -2.58
CA ASP A 132 19.36 -5.18 -4.02
C ASP A 132 17.91 -5.53 -4.40
N VAL A 133 17.28 -6.44 -3.65
CA VAL A 133 15.86 -6.77 -3.82
C VAL A 133 14.98 -5.63 -3.34
N LEU A 134 15.30 -4.99 -2.21
CA LEU A 134 14.56 -3.85 -1.68
C LEU A 134 14.67 -2.63 -2.61
N GLU A 135 15.85 -2.37 -3.16
CA GLU A 135 16.07 -1.31 -4.15
C GLU A 135 15.20 -1.52 -5.39
N LYS A 136 15.18 -2.74 -5.94
CA LYS A 136 14.32 -3.10 -7.07
C LYS A 136 12.83 -2.99 -6.74
N MET A 137 12.43 -3.48 -5.57
CA MET A 137 11.04 -3.37 -5.12
C MET A 137 10.59 -1.91 -5.05
N GLN A 138 11.40 -1.04 -4.42
CA GLN A 138 11.02 0.37 -4.29
C GLN A 138 10.97 1.08 -5.65
N LEU A 139 11.91 0.79 -6.55
CA LEU A 139 11.87 1.33 -7.90
C LEU A 139 10.57 0.90 -8.63
N MET A 140 10.24 -0.38 -8.61
CA MET A 140 9.02 -0.91 -9.23
C MET A 140 7.75 -0.36 -8.57
N GLU A 141 7.77 -0.17 -7.24
CA GLU A 141 6.68 0.44 -6.47
C GLU A 141 6.40 1.86 -6.96
N VAL A 142 7.45 2.69 -7.09
CA VAL A 142 7.35 4.07 -7.60
C VAL A 142 6.86 4.10 -9.04
N GLU A 143 7.45 3.30 -9.93
CA GLU A 143 7.04 3.23 -11.33
C GLU A 143 5.57 2.81 -11.47
N HIS A 144 5.16 1.79 -10.72
CA HIS A 144 3.80 1.28 -10.83
C HIS A 144 2.76 2.23 -10.21
N ALA A 145 3.09 2.89 -9.11
CA ALA A 145 2.23 3.92 -8.51
C ALA A 145 1.99 5.09 -9.49
N ASN A 146 3.04 5.56 -10.17
CA ASN A 146 2.92 6.59 -11.20
C ASN A 146 2.06 6.13 -12.39
N TYR A 147 2.28 4.90 -12.86
CA TYR A 147 1.47 4.31 -13.92
C TYR A 147 -0.02 4.25 -13.54
N ILE A 148 -0.34 3.75 -12.36
CA ILE A 148 -1.73 3.64 -11.87
C ILE A 148 -2.37 5.02 -11.69
N SER A 149 -1.65 5.99 -11.13
CA SER A 149 -2.13 7.37 -11.00
C SER A 149 -2.53 7.96 -12.35
N GLN A 150 -1.68 7.83 -13.36
CA GLN A 150 -1.95 8.29 -14.72
C GLN A 150 -3.12 7.54 -15.37
N LYS A 151 -3.16 6.22 -15.21
CA LYS A 151 -4.21 5.39 -15.80
C LYS A 151 -5.59 5.66 -15.23
N LEU A 152 -5.68 5.93 -13.94
CA LEU A 152 -6.94 6.23 -13.24
C LEU A 152 -7.28 7.71 -13.21
N ASP A 153 -6.38 8.57 -13.71
CA ASP A 153 -6.50 10.05 -13.67
C ASP A 153 -6.77 10.57 -12.26
N ILE A 154 -5.95 10.10 -11.30
CA ILE A 154 -6.06 10.47 -9.89
C ILE A 154 -4.76 11.05 -9.35
N PRO A 155 -4.80 11.99 -8.38
CA PRO A 155 -3.59 12.58 -7.82
C PRO A 155 -2.73 11.56 -7.05
N LEU A 156 -1.40 11.73 -7.18
CA LEU A 156 -0.38 10.97 -6.45
C LEU A 156 0.49 11.95 -5.66
N PHE A 157 0.63 11.68 -4.37
CA PHE A 157 1.51 12.40 -3.45
C PHE A 157 2.59 11.47 -2.95
N THR A 158 3.84 11.92 -2.99
CA THR A 158 4.97 11.13 -2.46
C THR A 158 5.41 11.70 -1.12
N ILE A 159 5.45 10.83 -0.10
CA ILE A 159 6.06 11.10 1.20
C ILE A 159 7.45 10.47 1.19
N ASN A 160 8.48 11.31 1.21
CA ASN A 160 9.85 10.87 1.33
C ASN A 160 10.35 11.15 2.74
N ASP A 161 10.94 10.15 3.39
CA ASP A 161 11.47 10.26 4.76
C ASP A 161 10.51 10.85 5.80
N GLY A 162 9.20 10.67 5.59
CA GLY A 162 8.15 11.05 6.54
C GLY A 162 7.67 12.50 6.46
N ASP A 163 8.06 13.27 5.44
CA ASP A 163 7.49 14.61 5.19
C ASP A 163 6.04 14.50 4.67
N THR A 164 5.09 14.84 5.52
CA THR A 164 3.65 14.76 5.26
C THR A 164 3.02 16.09 4.86
N THR A 165 3.79 17.16 4.71
CA THR A 165 3.27 18.53 4.53
C THR A 165 2.30 18.64 3.37
N LEU A 166 2.70 18.24 2.17
CA LEU A 166 1.85 18.33 0.97
C LEU A 166 0.60 17.45 1.05
N VAL A 167 0.71 16.31 1.71
CA VAL A 167 -0.44 15.41 1.91
C VAL A 167 -1.46 16.05 2.84
N PHE A 168 -1.02 16.66 3.93
CA PHE A 168 -1.92 17.35 4.85
C PHE A 168 -2.62 18.53 4.19
N GLU A 169 -1.89 19.36 3.43
CA GLU A 169 -2.47 20.48 2.68
C GLU A 169 -3.53 20.02 1.67
N TYR A 170 -3.35 18.89 1.03
CA TYR A 170 -4.33 18.30 0.12
C TYR A 170 -5.56 17.80 0.87
N LEU A 171 -5.36 17.03 1.94
CA LEU A 171 -6.46 16.41 2.70
C LEU A 171 -7.32 17.45 3.46
N GLU A 172 -6.76 18.60 3.83
CA GLU A 172 -7.50 19.71 4.43
C GLU A 172 -8.49 20.40 3.45
N LYS A 173 -8.36 20.14 2.15
CA LYS A 173 -9.21 20.72 1.09
C LYS A 173 -10.28 19.74 0.59
N LEU A 174 -10.26 18.49 1.04
CA LEU A 174 -11.28 17.48 0.73
C LEU A 174 -12.50 17.66 1.64
#